data_da1a03a6cebb3e97201514e26f4e743a
#
_entry.id   da1a03a6cebb3e97201514e26f4e743a
#
_cell.length_a   1.000
_cell.length_b   1.000
_cell.length_c   1.000
_cell.angle_alpha   90.00
_cell.angle_beta   90.00
_cell.angle_gamma   90.00
#
_symmetry.space_group_name_H-M   'P 1'
#
loop_
_entity.id
_entity.type
_entity.pdbx_description
1 polymer ?
#
loop_
_entity_poly.entity_id
_entity_poly.type
_entity_poly.pdbx_seq_one_letter_code
_entity_poly.pdbx_strand_id
1 'polypeptide(L)'
;MLSSTSLYAAIDLGSNSFHMLVVREVAGSIQTLSRIQRKVRLAAGLNSDNTLSAEAMERGWQCLRLFAERLQDIPPIQIRVVATATLRLAVNADEFLAKAREILGCPVQVISGEEEARLIYQGVAHTTGGEDRRLVVDIGGASTELVTGTGAQTTSLFSLSMGCVTWLERYFADRNLTKENFDLAENAAREVLRPITDILNYHGWKVCVGASGTVQALQEIMMAQGMDERITLAKLQQLKQRAIQCGRLEELEIEGLTLERALVFPSGLAILIAIFSELNIQCMTLAGGALREGLVYGMLHLSVDQDIRSRTLRNIQRRFMIDTEQAQRVTQLAAHLVNQLDDAWELESLSRELLASACELHEIGLSVDFKRAPQHAAYLVSNLDLPGFTPAQKKLLATLLLNQTNTIDLSSLHQQNAVKPRVAEHLCRLLRLAILFASRRRDDLLPAISLAVDGEKLVLTLPEGWLESHPLGREMVEQECQWQSYVHWALEVA
;
A
#
# COMPACT_ATOMS: atom_id res chain seq x y z
N MET A 1 24.56 -2.03 -27.22
CA MET A 1 24.66 -0.83 -26.36
C MET A 1 23.76 -1.04 -25.20
N LEU A 2 24.28 -1.25 -24.01
CA LEU A 2 23.49 -1.23 -22.77
C LEU A 2 22.95 0.19 -22.63
N SER A 3 21.63 0.40 -22.75
CA SER A 3 21.02 1.69 -22.47
C SER A 3 21.41 2.06 -21.04
N SER A 4 22.07 3.20 -20.85
CA SER A 4 22.33 3.72 -19.53
C SER A 4 20.97 3.92 -18.86
N THR A 5 20.65 3.09 -17.89
CA THR A 5 19.41 3.20 -17.12
C THR A 5 19.44 4.54 -16.39
N SER A 6 18.56 5.45 -16.79
CA SER A 6 18.48 6.77 -16.17
C SER A 6 18.06 6.66 -14.71
N LEU A 7 18.82 7.28 -13.81
CA LEU A 7 18.52 7.38 -12.38
C LEU A 7 17.75 8.67 -12.13
N TYR A 8 16.79 8.61 -11.22
CA TYR A 8 16.02 9.76 -10.77
C TYR A 8 16.03 9.84 -9.25
N ALA A 9 16.09 11.05 -8.70
CA ALA A 9 16.06 11.27 -7.27
C ALA A 9 14.97 12.28 -6.89
N ALA A 10 14.16 11.93 -5.90
CA ALA A 10 13.19 12.82 -5.28
C ALA A 10 13.58 13.04 -3.82
N ILE A 11 13.67 14.32 -3.42
CA ILE A 11 14.01 14.71 -2.06
C ILE A 11 12.88 15.58 -1.50
N ASP A 12 12.42 15.20 -0.32
CA ASP A 12 11.41 15.89 0.46
C ASP A 12 12.03 16.41 1.76
N LEU A 13 12.08 17.73 1.91
CA LEU A 13 12.54 18.41 3.10
C LEU A 13 11.35 18.69 4.02
N GLY A 14 10.89 17.62 4.66
CA GLY A 14 9.73 17.66 5.55
C GLY A 14 10.01 18.24 6.93
N SER A 15 8.96 18.54 7.66
CA SER A 15 9.00 19.19 8.98
C SER A 15 9.68 18.33 10.07
N ASN A 16 9.49 17.02 10.03
CA ASN A 16 10.08 16.08 10.99
C ASN A 16 11.32 15.37 10.43
N SER A 17 11.24 14.95 9.19
CA SER A 17 12.27 14.12 8.56
C SER A 17 12.55 14.61 7.14
N PHE A 18 13.79 14.50 6.72
CA PHE A 18 14.17 14.60 5.32
C PHE A 18 14.22 13.21 4.72
N HIS A 19 13.70 13.11 3.50
CA HIS A 19 13.61 11.85 2.79
C HIS A 19 14.25 11.99 1.40
N MET A 20 14.96 10.95 1.00
CA MET A 20 15.46 10.80 -0.37
C MET A 20 15.03 9.47 -0.93
N LEU A 21 14.47 9.48 -2.12
CA LEU A 21 14.10 8.31 -2.91
C LEU A 21 14.91 8.34 -4.21
N VAL A 22 15.71 7.29 -4.44
CA VAL A 22 16.43 7.09 -5.71
C VAL A 22 15.83 5.92 -6.43
N VAL A 23 15.48 6.12 -7.69
CA VAL A 23 14.84 5.10 -8.53
C VAL A 23 15.51 5.04 -9.90
N ARG A 24 15.23 3.95 -10.62
CA ARG A 24 15.47 3.84 -12.05
C ARG A 24 14.19 3.40 -12.77
N GLU A 25 14.07 3.79 -14.01
CA GLU A 25 13.04 3.26 -14.89
C GLU A 25 13.49 1.94 -15.50
N VAL A 26 12.62 0.93 -15.42
CA VAL A 26 12.84 -0.38 -16.03
C VAL A 26 11.54 -0.83 -16.71
N ALA A 27 11.54 -0.89 -18.02
CA ALA A 27 10.41 -1.39 -18.83
C ALA A 27 9.07 -0.67 -18.54
N GLY A 28 9.10 0.65 -18.29
CA GLY A 28 7.90 1.45 -17.98
C GLY A 28 7.45 1.36 -16.52
N SER A 29 8.25 0.75 -15.66
CA SER A 29 8.04 0.69 -14.22
C SER A 29 9.18 1.37 -13.47
N ILE A 30 8.89 1.80 -12.25
CA ILE A 30 9.88 2.36 -11.33
C ILE A 30 10.44 1.24 -10.47
N GLN A 31 11.77 1.13 -10.42
CA GLN A 31 12.48 0.29 -9.46
C GLN A 31 13.18 1.16 -8.43
N THR A 32 12.80 1.01 -7.17
CA THR A 32 13.48 1.67 -6.04
C THR A 32 14.88 1.09 -5.86
N LEU A 33 15.89 1.95 -5.84
CA LEU A 33 17.29 1.59 -5.59
C LEU A 33 17.73 1.98 -4.18
N SER A 34 17.21 3.09 -3.66
CA SER A 34 17.55 3.58 -2.32
C SER A 34 16.42 4.42 -1.75
N ARG A 35 16.12 4.18 -0.47
CA ARG A 35 15.29 5.06 0.37
C ARG A 35 16.11 5.45 1.58
N ILE A 36 16.31 6.74 1.77
CA ILE A 36 17.02 7.28 2.93
C ILE A 36 16.09 8.24 3.65
N GLN A 37 15.93 8.02 4.95
CA GLN A 37 15.18 8.89 5.85
C GLN A 37 16.11 9.33 6.98
N ARG A 38 16.06 10.62 7.33
CA ARG A 38 16.79 11.18 8.47
C ARG A 38 15.89 12.11 9.26
N LYS A 39 15.84 11.91 10.56
CA LYS A 39 15.11 12.80 11.48
C LYS A 39 15.91 14.08 11.68
N VAL A 40 15.47 15.15 11.06
CA VAL A 40 16.06 16.50 11.18
C VAL A 40 15.31 17.31 12.24
N ARG A 41 14.00 17.03 12.42
CA ARG A 41 13.12 17.76 13.34
C ARG A 41 13.20 19.27 13.11
N LEU A 42 13.01 19.67 11.86
CA LEU A 42 13.15 21.07 11.46
C LEU A 42 12.08 21.93 12.14
N ALA A 43 10.83 21.43 12.22
CA ALA A 43 9.72 22.12 12.86
C ALA A 43 9.97 22.42 14.35
N ALA A 44 10.62 21.51 15.06
CA ALA A 44 10.98 21.72 16.47
C ALA A 44 12.01 22.84 16.71
N GLY A 45 12.65 23.31 15.64
CA GLY A 45 13.57 24.47 15.68
C GLY A 45 12.93 25.77 15.21
N LEU A 46 11.61 25.80 14.95
CA LEU A 46 10.88 26.99 14.57
C LEU A 46 10.45 27.74 15.85
N ASN A 47 10.95 28.94 16.04
CA ASN A 47 10.62 29.79 17.17
C ASN A 47 9.21 30.38 17.05
N SER A 48 8.72 31.02 18.11
CA SER A 48 7.40 31.65 18.14
C SER A 48 7.21 32.79 17.12
N ASP A 49 8.29 33.39 16.67
CA ASP A 49 8.33 34.43 15.61
C ASP A 49 8.51 33.85 14.20
N ASN A 50 8.42 32.54 14.06
CA ASN A 50 8.68 31.79 12.84
C ASN A 50 10.14 31.88 12.32
N THR A 51 11.11 32.23 13.15
CA THR A 51 12.53 32.11 12.80
C THR A 51 13.00 30.67 13.04
N LEU A 52 13.73 30.11 12.09
CA LEU A 52 14.37 28.79 12.22
C LEU A 52 15.68 28.93 12.96
N SER A 53 15.89 28.16 14.01
CA SER A 53 17.12 28.23 14.82
C SER A 53 18.34 27.76 14.04
N ALA A 54 19.51 28.32 14.35
CA ALA A 54 20.78 27.95 13.71
C ALA A 54 21.11 26.45 13.89
N GLU A 55 20.75 25.87 15.05
CA GLU A 55 20.96 24.46 15.34
C GLU A 55 20.10 23.56 14.44
N ALA A 56 18.83 23.95 14.20
CA ALA A 56 17.94 23.21 13.31
C ALA A 56 18.41 23.30 11.85
N MET A 57 18.87 24.48 11.42
CA MET A 57 19.46 24.66 10.11
C MET A 57 20.70 23.80 9.92
N GLU A 58 21.62 23.78 10.88
CA GLU A 58 22.83 22.95 10.78
C GLU A 58 22.52 21.44 10.74
N ARG A 59 21.55 20.96 11.54
CA ARG A 59 21.08 19.56 11.41
C ARG A 59 20.56 19.26 10.00
N GLY A 60 19.82 20.19 9.42
CA GLY A 60 19.33 20.07 8.05
C GLY A 60 20.47 19.99 7.04
N TRP A 61 21.42 20.91 7.10
CA TRP A 61 22.58 20.94 6.20
C TRP A 61 23.47 19.70 6.34
N GLN A 62 23.68 19.18 7.55
CA GLN A 62 24.39 17.91 7.77
C GLN A 62 23.69 16.76 7.06
N CYS A 63 22.38 16.68 7.15
CA CYS A 63 21.60 15.69 6.42
C CYS A 63 21.74 15.86 4.90
N LEU A 64 21.70 17.09 4.39
CA LEU A 64 21.84 17.35 2.96
C LEU A 64 23.23 16.99 2.43
N ARG A 65 24.30 17.14 3.21
CA ARG A 65 25.66 16.68 2.82
C ARG A 65 25.68 15.17 2.60
N LEU A 66 24.98 14.38 3.46
CA LEU A 66 24.85 12.94 3.26
C LEU A 66 24.06 12.61 1.98
N PHE A 67 23.01 13.38 1.68
CA PHE A 67 22.24 13.19 0.47
C PHE A 67 23.06 13.55 -0.77
N ALA A 68 23.82 14.65 -0.74
CA ALA A 68 24.65 15.09 -1.84
C ALA A 68 25.68 14.04 -2.28
N GLU A 69 26.27 13.31 -1.33
CA GLU A 69 27.16 12.19 -1.64
C GLU A 69 26.49 11.12 -2.50
N ARG A 70 25.21 10.81 -2.22
CA ARG A 70 24.44 9.82 -2.98
C ARG A 70 23.98 10.31 -4.36
N LEU A 71 23.93 11.62 -4.56
CA LEU A 71 23.45 12.25 -5.79
C LEU A 71 24.54 12.50 -6.85
N GLN A 72 25.81 12.27 -6.54
CA GLN A 72 26.96 12.64 -7.38
C GLN A 72 26.87 12.15 -8.83
N ASP A 73 26.27 10.95 -9.03
CA ASP A 73 26.16 10.33 -10.34
C ASP A 73 24.81 10.57 -11.04
N ILE A 74 23.96 11.44 -10.47
CA ILE A 74 22.63 11.73 -11.00
C ILE A 74 22.63 13.14 -11.60
N PRO A 75 22.31 13.30 -12.89
CA PRO A 75 22.21 14.63 -13.50
C PRO A 75 21.20 15.53 -12.78
N PRO A 76 21.48 16.84 -12.56
CA PRO A 76 20.57 17.76 -11.85
C PRO A 76 19.15 17.80 -12.41
N ILE A 77 18.98 17.62 -13.72
CA ILE A 77 17.66 17.56 -14.39
C ILE A 77 16.80 16.36 -13.95
N GLN A 78 17.43 15.32 -13.39
CA GLN A 78 16.80 14.10 -12.89
C GLN A 78 16.68 14.10 -11.35
N ILE A 79 16.97 15.26 -10.72
CA ILE A 79 16.84 15.46 -9.28
C ILE A 79 15.75 16.50 -9.03
N ARG A 80 14.79 16.16 -8.18
CA ARG A 80 13.76 17.10 -7.74
C ARG A 80 13.77 17.20 -6.23
N VAL A 81 13.98 18.40 -5.72
CA VAL A 81 14.02 18.71 -4.28
C VAL A 81 12.90 19.67 -3.94
N VAL A 82 12.04 19.28 -3.03
CA VAL A 82 10.97 20.13 -2.51
C VAL A 82 11.11 20.35 -1.02
N ALA A 83 10.69 21.52 -0.58
CA ALA A 83 10.59 21.90 0.81
C ALA A 83 9.13 22.24 1.14
N THR A 84 8.66 21.77 2.28
CA THR A 84 7.25 21.81 2.65
C THR A 84 6.96 22.76 3.84
N ALA A 85 5.98 22.46 4.66
CA ALA A 85 5.35 23.36 5.63
C ALA A 85 6.33 24.19 6.48
N THR A 86 7.35 23.60 7.08
CA THR A 86 8.26 24.35 7.98
C THR A 86 9.06 25.43 7.23
N LEU A 87 9.63 25.10 6.06
CA LEU A 87 10.39 26.08 5.25
C LEU A 87 9.47 27.08 4.55
N ARG A 88 8.19 26.74 4.36
CA ARG A 88 7.17 27.67 3.88
C ARG A 88 6.79 28.71 4.92
N LEU A 89 6.83 28.36 6.22
CA LEU A 89 6.52 29.23 7.34
C LEU A 89 7.72 30.04 7.84
N ALA A 90 8.93 29.52 7.70
CA ALA A 90 10.13 30.15 8.27
C ALA A 90 10.46 31.48 7.59
N VAL A 91 10.53 32.57 8.37
CA VAL A 91 10.81 33.90 7.87
C VAL A 91 12.28 34.08 7.37
N ASN A 92 13.18 33.20 7.85
CA ASN A 92 14.58 33.11 7.44
C ASN A 92 14.86 31.88 6.56
N ALA A 93 13.86 31.35 5.88
CA ALA A 93 14.05 30.20 5.00
C ALA A 93 15.08 30.38 3.91
N ASP A 94 15.23 31.61 3.39
CA ASP A 94 16.17 31.92 2.31
C ASP A 94 17.64 31.61 2.67
N GLU A 95 18.04 31.83 3.94
CA GLU A 95 19.37 31.48 4.43
C GLU A 95 19.58 29.94 4.36
N PHE A 96 18.60 29.17 4.85
CA PHE A 96 18.66 27.73 4.78
C PHE A 96 18.71 27.22 3.34
N LEU A 97 17.84 27.76 2.47
CA LEU A 97 17.70 27.35 1.08
C LEU A 97 18.90 27.67 0.23
N ALA A 98 19.56 28.84 0.46
CA ALA A 98 20.78 29.23 -0.25
C ALA A 98 21.89 28.20 -0.03
N LYS A 99 22.14 27.85 1.24
CA LYS A 99 23.13 26.82 1.59
C LYS A 99 22.73 25.40 1.18
N ALA A 100 21.45 25.09 1.23
CA ALA A 100 20.93 23.79 0.76
C ALA A 100 21.20 23.61 -0.75
N ARG A 101 20.98 24.63 -1.57
CA ARG A 101 21.29 24.61 -3.01
C ARG A 101 22.79 24.46 -3.29
N GLU A 102 23.63 25.12 -2.52
CA GLU A 102 25.08 24.96 -2.59
C GLU A 102 25.51 23.52 -2.30
N ILE A 103 24.98 22.92 -1.22
CA ILE A 103 25.30 21.55 -0.81
C ILE A 103 24.85 20.53 -1.84
N LEU A 104 23.61 20.65 -2.34
CA LEU A 104 23.01 19.67 -3.24
C LEU A 104 23.41 19.86 -4.71
N GLY A 105 23.89 21.04 -5.11
CA GLY A 105 24.20 21.36 -6.50
C GLY A 105 22.97 21.41 -7.43
N CYS A 106 21.76 21.50 -6.88
CA CYS A 106 20.51 21.57 -7.63
C CYS A 106 19.49 22.50 -6.95
N PRO A 107 18.45 22.97 -7.69
CA PRO A 107 17.42 23.83 -7.14
C PRO A 107 16.62 23.15 -6.03
N VAL A 108 16.30 23.90 -4.96
CA VAL A 108 15.35 23.52 -3.92
C VAL A 108 14.10 24.37 -4.08
N GLN A 109 12.96 23.76 -4.29
CA GLN A 109 11.69 24.43 -4.50
C GLN A 109 10.85 24.38 -3.21
N VAL A 110 10.49 25.53 -2.65
CA VAL A 110 9.45 25.60 -1.63
C VAL A 110 8.09 25.53 -2.33
N ILE A 111 7.33 24.47 -2.06
CA ILE A 111 6.03 24.26 -2.70
C ILE A 111 4.89 24.76 -1.81
N SER A 112 3.80 25.23 -2.42
CA SER A 112 2.56 25.57 -1.71
C SER A 112 1.92 24.33 -1.11
N GLY A 113 1.01 24.50 -0.15
CA GLY A 113 0.24 23.37 0.40
C GLY A 113 -0.63 22.67 -0.64
N GLU A 114 -1.21 23.42 -1.57
CA GLU A 114 -1.98 22.86 -2.69
C GLU A 114 -1.11 22.05 -3.65
N GLU A 115 0.09 22.54 -3.97
CA GLU A 115 1.03 21.79 -4.80
C GLU A 115 1.54 20.53 -4.09
N GLU A 116 1.79 20.60 -2.78
CA GLU A 116 2.11 19.44 -1.96
C GLU A 116 0.98 18.39 -2.02
N ALA A 117 -0.27 18.82 -1.78
CA ALA A 117 -1.45 17.97 -1.88
C ALA A 117 -1.62 17.35 -3.27
N ARG A 118 -1.39 18.13 -4.33
CA ARG A 118 -1.45 17.65 -5.73
C ARG A 118 -0.39 16.57 -6.00
N LEU A 119 0.83 16.78 -5.57
CA LEU A 119 1.94 15.83 -5.74
C LEU A 119 1.71 14.55 -4.94
N ILE A 120 1.19 14.65 -3.70
CA ILE A 120 0.80 13.51 -2.90
C ILE A 120 -0.26 12.69 -3.64
N TYR A 121 -1.31 13.35 -4.15
CA TYR A 121 -2.35 12.68 -4.90
C TYR A 121 -1.79 11.95 -6.14
N GLN A 122 -0.88 12.57 -6.89
CA GLN A 122 -0.20 11.93 -8.02
C GLN A 122 0.57 10.68 -7.60
N GLY A 123 1.32 10.75 -6.49
CA GLY A 123 2.03 9.58 -5.95
C GLY A 123 1.06 8.45 -5.60
N VAL A 124 -0.03 8.77 -4.94
CA VAL A 124 -1.11 7.80 -4.64
C VAL A 124 -1.73 7.25 -5.92
N ALA A 125 -2.08 8.11 -6.87
CA ALA A 125 -2.72 7.71 -8.12
C ALA A 125 -1.85 6.77 -8.97
N HIS A 126 -0.52 6.85 -8.87
CA HIS A 126 0.41 5.99 -9.59
C HIS A 126 0.77 4.68 -8.87
N THR A 127 0.44 4.55 -7.59
CA THR A 127 0.91 3.44 -6.74
C THR A 127 -0.21 2.68 -6.04
N THR A 128 -1.41 3.24 -5.99
CA THR A 128 -2.56 2.66 -5.29
C THR A 128 -3.62 2.23 -6.30
N GLY A 129 -4.03 0.97 -6.26
CA GLY A 129 -5.02 0.40 -7.17
C GLY A 129 -6.43 0.98 -6.99
N GLY A 130 -7.29 0.75 -7.99
CA GLY A 130 -8.67 1.21 -8.06
C GLY A 130 -8.81 2.52 -8.84
N GLU A 131 -9.88 2.62 -9.63
CA GLU A 131 -10.22 3.79 -10.44
C GLU A 131 -11.31 4.67 -9.81
N ASP A 132 -11.86 4.25 -8.69
CA ASP A 132 -12.93 4.94 -8.00
C ASP A 132 -12.53 6.33 -7.49
N ARG A 133 -13.54 7.16 -7.26
CA ARG A 133 -13.36 8.42 -6.54
C ARG A 133 -12.73 8.14 -5.18
N ARG A 134 -11.61 8.78 -4.90
CA ARG A 134 -10.86 8.56 -3.67
C ARG A 134 -10.67 9.83 -2.86
N LEU A 135 -10.63 9.66 -1.54
CA LEU A 135 -10.11 10.62 -0.59
C LEU A 135 -8.71 10.17 -0.18
N VAL A 136 -7.74 11.06 -0.32
CA VAL A 136 -6.37 10.87 0.18
C VAL A 136 -6.18 11.72 1.42
N VAL A 137 -5.64 11.13 2.48
CA VAL A 137 -5.31 11.81 3.75
C VAL A 137 -3.81 11.61 4.01
N ASP A 138 -3.06 12.69 4.13
CA ASP A 138 -1.64 12.66 4.49
C ASP A 138 -1.38 13.52 5.73
N ILE A 139 -1.11 12.90 6.87
CA ILE A 139 -0.81 13.61 8.12
C ILE A 139 0.69 13.79 8.22
N GLY A 140 1.18 14.98 7.84
CA GLY A 140 2.56 15.37 7.96
C GLY A 140 2.95 15.83 9.38
N GLY A 141 4.16 16.37 9.51
CA GLY A 141 4.65 16.89 10.80
C GLY A 141 3.97 18.19 11.24
N ALA A 142 3.72 19.11 10.30
CA ALA A 142 3.16 20.43 10.58
C ALA A 142 1.85 20.71 9.83
N SER A 143 1.58 19.97 8.74
CA SER A 143 0.36 20.08 7.95
C SER A 143 -0.31 18.73 7.75
N THR A 144 -1.55 18.75 7.29
CA THR A 144 -2.31 17.59 6.83
C THR A 144 -2.96 17.94 5.50
N GLU A 145 -2.68 17.12 4.50
CA GLU A 145 -3.24 17.26 3.17
C GLU A 145 -4.46 16.33 3.02
N LEU A 146 -5.56 16.92 2.49
CA LEU A 146 -6.80 16.22 2.15
C LEU A 146 -7.12 16.48 0.68
N VAL A 147 -7.20 15.40 -0.10
CA VAL A 147 -7.39 15.50 -1.54
C VAL A 147 -8.47 14.56 -2.01
N THR A 148 -9.44 15.07 -2.77
CA THR A 148 -10.38 14.22 -3.51
C THR A 148 -10.05 14.22 -4.98
N GLY A 149 -10.34 13.10 -5.66
CA GLY A 149 -10.12 12.98 -7.10
C GLY A 149 -10.52 11.61 -7.64
N THR A 150 -10.40 11.47 -8.96
CA THR A 150 -10.69 10.22 -9.70
C THR A 150 -9.57 9.96 -10.70
N GLY A 151 -9.04 8.75 -10.73
CA GLY A 151 -7.87 8.43 -11.57
C GLY A 151 -6.70 9.37 -11.25
N ALA A 152 -6.21 10.10 -12.27
CA ALA A 152 -5.15 11.10 -12.12
C ALA A 152 -5.62 12.50 -11.77
N GLN A 153 -6.93 12.76 -11.86
CA GLN A 153 -7.47 14.11 -11.75
C GLN A 153 -7.91 14.40 -10.30
N THR A 154 -7.41 15.52 -9.77
CA THR A 154 -7.84 16.05 -8.49
C THR A 154 -9.10 16.89 -8.63
N THR A 155 -10.02 16.77 -7.67
CA THR A 155 -11.26 17.55 -7.60
C THR A 155 -11.16 18.66 -6.55
N SER A 156 -10.60 18.35 -5.37
CA SER A 156 -10.32 19.34 -4.33
C SER A 156 -8.97 19.07 -3.67
N LEU A 157 -8.28 20.14 -3.29
CA LEU A 157 -6.95 20.13 -2.71
C LEU A 157 -6.95 21.02 -1.46
N PHE A 158 -6.66 20.45 -0.31
CA PHE A 158 -6.55 21.19 0.93
C PHE A 158 -5.26 20.82 1.66
N SER A 159 -4.59 21.83 2.21
CA SER A 159 -3.48 21.69 3.15
C SER A 159 -3.86 22.44 4.42
N LEU A 160 -3.99 21.72 5.50
CA LEU A 160 -4.45 22.23 6.79
C LEU A 160 -3.30 22.38 7.77
N SER A 161 -3.26 23.47 8.53
CA SER A 161 -2.23 23.75 9.54
C SER A 161 -2.40 22.89 10.80
N MET A 162 -2.42 21.57 10.61
CA MET A 162 -2.44 20.57 11.68
C MET A 162 -1.54 19.39 11.28
N GLY A 163 -0.62 19.01 12.15
CA GLY A 163 0.32 17.90 11.89
C GLY A 163 0.75 17.21 13.18
N CYS A 164 1.28 16.01 13.07
CA CYS A 164 1.57 15.19 14.24
C CYS A 164 2.63 15.79 15.18
N VAL A 165 3.59 16.57 14.68
CA VAL A 165 4.61 17.24 15.50
C VAL A 165 4.00 18.47 16.18
N THR A 166 3.33 19.33 15.43
CA THR A 166 2.70 20.54 16.00
C THR A 166 1.59 20.23 17.01
N TRP A 167 0.82 19.15 16.78
CA TRP A 167 -0.19 18.68 17.72
C TRP A 167 0.41 18.04 18.98
N LEU A 168 1.53 17.34 18.87
CA LEU A 168 2.29 16.82 20.01
C LEU A 168 2.70 17.98 20.94
N GLU A 169 3.30 19.03 20.38
CA GLU A 169 3.79 20.17 21.14
C GLU A 169 2.67 21.00 21.77
N ARG A 170 1.48 21.05 21.16
CA ARG A 170 0.34 21.84 21.67
C ARG A 170 -0.50 21.10 22.70
N TYR A 171 -0.76 19.82 22.51
CA TYR A 171 -1.76 19.07 23.28
C TYR A 171 -1.20 17.94 24.13
N PHE A 172 0.06 17.58 23.92
CA PHE A 172 0.77 16.53 24.66
C PHE A 172 2.15 16.98 25.14
N ALA A 173 2.36 18.29 25.31
CA ALA A 173 3.63 18.85 25.77
C ALA A 173 4.05 18.36 27.16
N ASP A 174 3.07 18.08 28.02
CA ASP A 174 3.24 17.53 29.37
C ASP A 174 3.56 16.02 29.38
N ARG A 175 3.62 15.36 28.20
CA ARG A 175 3.85 13.93 28.00
C ARG A 175 2.79 13.01 28.60
N ASN A 176 1.64 13.54 29.05
CA ASN A 176 0.56 12.74 29.60
C ASN A 176 -0.43 12.34 28.48
N LEU A 177 -0.78 11.04 28.47
CA LEU A 177 -1.76 10.48 27.54
C LEU A 177 -3.11 10.36 28.24
N THR A 178 -3.71 11.53 28.54
CA THR A 178 -5.01 11.60 29.21
C THR A 178 -6.16 11.73 28.22
N LYS A 179 -7.36 11.38 28.68
CA LYS A 179 -8.58 11.60 27.89
C LYS A 179 -8.73 13.08 27.55
N GLU A 180 -8.44 13.98 28.49
CA GLU A 180 -8.52 15.43 28.33
C GLU A 180 -7.61 15.93 27.21
N ASN A 181 -6.34 15.49 27.18
CA ASN A 181 -5.39 15.88 26.13
C ASN A 181 -5.85 15.39 24.74
N PHE A 182 -6.35 14.14 24.65
CA PHE A 182 -6.93 13.64 23.41
C PHE A 182 -8.15 14.42 22.97
N ASP A 183 -9.08 14.68 23.88
CA ASP A 183 -10.31 15.42 23.56
C ASP A 183 -10.01 16.87 23.11
N LEU A 184 -9.04 17.55 23.73
CA LEU A 184 -8.58 18.87 23.28
C LEU A 184 -7.95 18.80 21.87
N ALA A 185 -7.09 17.81 21.62
CA ALA A 185 -6.44 17.62 20.32
C ALA A 185 -7.45 17.30 19.20
N GLU A 186 -8.41 16.42 19.48
CA GLU A 186 -9.48 16.07 18.54
C GLU A 186 -10.40 17.25 18.24
N ASN A 187 -10.83 17.99 19.26
CA ASN A 187 -11.69 19.15 19.07
C ASN A 187 -11.00 20.25 18.26
N ALA A 188 -9.74 20.53 18.53
CA ALA A 188 -8.96 21.46 17.73
C ALA A 188 -8.82 21.01 16.26
N ALA A 189 -8.64 19.73 16.01
CA ALA A 189 -8.59 19.20 14.65
C ALA A 189 -9.94 19.33 13.93
N ARG A 190 -11.07 19.10 14.63
CA ARG A 190 -12.43 19.32 14.08
C ARG A 190 -12.66 20.77 13.70
N GLU A 191 -12.22 21.72 14.52
CA GLU A 191 -12.34 23.16 14.19
C GLU A 191 -11.57 23.51 12.89
N VAL A 192 -10.38 22.92 12.69
CA VAL A 192 -9.59 23.11 11.47
C VAL A 192 -10.25 22.45 10.25
N LEU A 193 -10.94 21.32 10.43
CA LEU A 193 -11.65 20.60 9.36
C LEU A 193 -12.97 21.26 8.95
N ARG A 194 -13.68 21.88 9.88
CA ARG A 194 -15.04 22.41 9.68
C ARG A 194 -15.22 23.22 8.39
N PRO A 195 -14.31 24.16 8.01
CA PRO A 195 -14.48 24.97 6.80
C PRO A 195 -14.52 24.20 5.50
N ILE A 196 -13.96 22.97 5.47
CA ILE A 196 -13.81 22.17 4.25
C ILE A 196 -14.67 20.92 4.21
N THR A 197 -15.31 20.56 5.33
CA THR A 197 -16.09 19.33 5.49
C THR A 197 -17.22 19.24 4.46
N ASP A 198 -17.99 20.31 4.27
CA ASP A 198 -19.09 20.33 3.30
C ASP A 198 -18.61 20.17 1.87
N ILE A 199 -17.48 20.77 1.51
CA ILE A 199 -16.88 20.68 0.17
C ILE A 199 -16.44 19.23 -0.10
N LEU A 200 -15.74 18.60 0.84
CA LEU A 200 -15.30 17.22 0.71
C LEU A 200 -16.50 16.27 0.61
N ASN A 201 -17.50 16.42 1.46
CA ASN A 201 -18.71 15.59 1.46
C ASN A 201 -19.53 15.78 0.17
N TYR A 202 -19.58 16.99 -0.40
CA TYR A 202 -20.25 17.25 -1.67
C TYR A 202 -19.62 16.46 -2.83
N HIS A 203 -18.29 16.45 -2.91
CA HIS A 203 -17.58 15.66 -3.92
C HIS A 203 -17.70 14.16 -3.65
N GLY A 204 -17.66 13.78 -2.39
CA GLY A 204 -17.76 12.40 -1.93
C GLY A 204 -16.62 11.52 -2.43
N TRP A 205 -16.53 10.33 -1.91
CA TRP A 205 -15.55 9.29 -2.31
C TRP A 205 -16.13 7.91 -2.09
N LYS A 206 -15.58 6.91 -2.76
CA LYS A 206 -15.86 5.49 -2.53
C LYS A 206 -14.71 4.80 -1.78
N VAL A 207 -13.48 5.30 -1.98
CA VAL A 207 -12.27 4.75 -1.39
C VAL A 207 -11.56 5.83 -0.60
N CYS A 208 -11.14 5.53 0.62
CA CYS A 208 -10.28 6.39 1.43
C CYS A 208 -8.93 5.72 1.64
N VAL A 209 -7.85 6.46 1.36
CA VAL A 209 -6.48 5.99 1.55
C VAL A 209 -5.68 7.00 2.36
N GLY A 210 -4.84 6.49 3.24
CA GLY A 210 -3.94 7.30 4.05
C GLY A 210 -2.50 7.12 3.61
N ALA A 211 -1.80 8.26 3.43
CA ALA A 211 -0.39 8.28 3.08
C ALA A 211 0.36 8.93 4.23
N SER A 212 1.13 8.41 4.98
CA SER A 212 1.96 9.06 6.02
C SER A 212 2.47 8.08 7.07
N GLY A 213 3.36 8.57 7.89
CA GLY A 213 3.91 7.80 9.00
C GLY A 213 2.89 7.35 10.03
N THR A 214 1.82 8.13 10.26
CA THR A 214 0.75 7.76 11.18
C THR A 214 -0.03 6.55 10.65
N VAL A 215 -0.43 6.58 9.39
CA VAL A 215 -1.19 5.49 8.76
C VAL A 215 -0.32 4.24 8.61
N GLN A 216 0.97 4.42 8.28
CA GLN A 216 1.91 3.31 8.22
C GLN A 216 2.07 2.63 9.58
N ALA A 217 2.21 3.39 10.68
CA ALA A 217 2.28 2.84 12.03
C ALA A 217 1.01 2.06 12.40
N LEU A 218 -0.17 2.54 12.01
CA LEU A 218 -1.43 1.82 12.20
C LEU A 218 -1.45 0.48 11.47
N GLN A 219 -0.96 0.43 10.24
CA GLN A 219 -0.85 -0.82 9.48
C GLN A 219 0.14 -1.81 10.14
N GLU A 220 1.29 -1.32 10.60
CA GLU A 220 2.27 -2.14 11.32
C GLU A 220 1.68 -2.74 12.60
N ILE A 221 0.91 -1.94 13.37
CA ILE A 221 0.18 -2.39 14.56
C ILE A 221 -0.85 -3.47 14.19
N MET A 222 -1.69 -3.21 13.18
CA MET A 222 -2.73 -4.15 12.76
C MET A 222 -2.16 -5.48 12.26
N MET A 223 -1.06 -5.42 11.51
CA MET A 223 -0.35 -6.62 11.05
C MET A 223 0.24 -7.42 12.22
N ALA A 224 0.87 -6.77 13.18
CA ALA A 224 1.44 -7.43 14.35
C ALA A 224 0.36 -8.11 15.20
N GLN A 225 -0.80 -7.49 15.33
CA GLN A 225 -1.93 -8.02 16.11
C GLN A 225 -2.86 -8.96 15.32
N GLY A 226 -2.52 -9.31 14.07
CA GLY A 226 -3.33 -10.22 13.23
C GLY A 226 -4.68 -9.66 12.79
N MET A 227 -4.86 -8.33 12.82
CA MET A 227 -6.08 -7.65 12.36
C MET A 227 -6.08 -7.50 10.82
N ASP A 228 -7.27 -7.36 10.23
CA ASP A 228 -7.38 -6.99 8.81
C ASP A 228 -6.82 -5.58 8.53
N GLU A 229 -6.45 -5.31 7.27
CA GLU A 229 -5.79 -4.06 6.85
C GLU A 229 -6.68 -2.81 6.91
N ARG A 230 -7.99 -2.95 7.09
CA ARG A 230 -8.93 -1.83 7.08
C ARG A 230 -8.86 -1.06 8.39
N ILE A 231 -8.45 0.20 8.32
CA ILE A 231 -8.49 1.14 9.43
C ILE A 231 -9.94 1.63 9.56
N THR A 232 -10.51 1.48 10.75
CA THR A 232 -11.86 1.93 11.08
C THR A 232 -11.87 2.81 12.32
N LEU A 233 -12.88 3.66 12.50
CA LEU A 233 -13.01 4.49 13.67
C LEU A 233 -13.00 3.67 14.97
N ALA A 234 -13.62 2.50 14.97
CA ALA A 234 -13.63 1.60 16.14
C ALA A 234 -12.21 1.17 16.54
N LYS A 235 -11.38 0.76 15.56
CA LYS A 235 -9.98 0.40 15.81
C LYS A 235 -9.15 1.59 16.30
N LEU A 236 -9.37 2.78 15.74
CA LEU A 236 -8.69 4.01 16.20
C LEU A 236 -9.05 4.35 17.65
N GLN A 237 -10.34 4.22 18.01
CA GLN A 237 -10.79 4.43 19.38
C GLN A 237 -10.22 3.41 20.37
N GLN A 238 -10.08 2.14 19.96
CA GLN A 238 -9.41 1.11 20.78
C GLN A 238 -7.95 1.48 21.04
N LEU A 239 -7.21 1.92 20.02
CA LEU A 239 -5.82 2.36 20.16
C LEU A 239 -5.69 3.62 21.04
N LYS A 240 -6.64 4.59 20.93
CA LYS A 240 -6.72 5.74 21.84
C LYS A 240 -6.88 5.27 23.29
N GLN A 241 -7.81 4.35 23.55
CA GLN A 241 -8.02 3.82 24.92
C GLN A 241 -6.76 3.12 25.44
N ARG A 242 -6.06 2.35 24.58
CA ARG A 242 -4.80 1.70 24.92
C ARG A 242 -3.72 2.74 25.28
N ALA A 243 -3.60 3.81 24.49
CA ALA A 243 -2.65 4.89 24.77
C ALA A 243 -2.96 5.58 26.10
N ILE A 244 -4.24 5.86 26.40
CA ILE A 244 -4.68 6.43 27.68
C ILE A 244 -4.34 5.49 28.85
N GLN A 245 -4.49 4.18 28.69
CA GLN A 245 -4.12 3.21 29.73
C GLN A 245 -2.62 3.19 30.03
N CYS A 246 -1.75 3.46 29.03
CA CYS A 246 -0.31 3.62 29.26
C CYS A 246 0.01 4.87 30.10
N GLY A 247 -0.83 5.90 30.02
CA GLY A 247 -0.77 7.10 30.84
C GLY A 247 0.30 8.10 30.44
N ARG A 248 1.48 7.68 30.04
CA ARG A 248 2.60 8.54 29.62
C ARG A 248 3.17 8.15 28.27
N LEU A 249 3.68 9.14 27.57
CA LEU A 249 4.25 8.97 26.24
C LEU A 249 5.49 8.04 26.26
N GLU A 250 6.29 8.12 27.31
CA GLU A 250 7.47 7.26 27.48
C GLU A 250 7.12 5.80 27.79
N GLU A 251 5.90 5.55 28.28
CA GLU A 251 5.37 4.23 28.63
C GLU A 251 4.47 3.66 27.55
N LEU A 252 4.39 4.32 26.39
CA LEU A 252 3.53 3.90 25.29
C LEU A 252 4.06 2.63 24.63
N GLU A 253 3.49 1.50 25.00
CA GLU A 253 3.78 0.18 24.45
C GLU A 253 2.55 -0.38 23.75
N ILE A 254 2.61 -0.44 22.42
CA ILE A 254 1.62 -1.08 21.56
C ILE A 254 2.36 -2.05 20.65
N GLU A 255 1.92 -3.29 20.60
CA GLU A 255 2.50 -4.30 19.72
C GLU A 255 2.44 -3.84 18.26
N GLY A 256 3.58 -3.85 17.58
CA GLY A 256 3.73 -3.34 16.20
C GLY A 256 4.07 -1.85 16.09
N LEU A 257 4.00 -1.07 17.19
CA LEU A 257 4.41 0.33 17.19
C LEU A 257 5.90 0.43 17.51
N THR A 258 6.70 0.96 16.57
CA THR A 258 8.13 1.17 16.79
C THR A 258 8.37 2.37 17.71
N LEU A 259 9.45 2.32 18.50
CA LEU A 259 9.87 3.43 19.39
C LEU A 259 10.03 4.75 18.62
N GLU A 260 10.47 4.65 17.37
CA GLU A 260 10.65 5.80 16.50
C GLU A 260 9.34 6.53 16.20
N ARG A 261 8.24 5.78 16.06
CA ARG A 261 6.89 6.30 15.76
C ARG A 261 6.12 6.69 17.03
N ALA A 262 6.39 6.02 18.15
CA ALA A 262 5.64 6.19 19.40
C ALA A 262 5.53 7.65 19.84
N LEU A 263 6.59 8.45 19.65
CA LEU A 263 6.61 9.86 20.06
C LEU A 263 5.50 10.73 19.44
N VAL A 264 5.21 10.54 18.17
CA VAL A 264 4.22 11.36 17.43
C VAL A 264 2.92 10.61 17.14
N PHE A 265 2.83 9.35 17.57
CA PHE A 265 1.67 8.50 17.31
C PHE A 265 0.38 9.01 17.96
N PRO A 266 0.35 9.42 19.26
CA PRO A 266 -0.89 9.87 19.90
C PRO A 266 -1.48 11.13 19.24
N SER A 267 -0.65 12.09 18.87
CA SER A 267 -1.08 13.30 18.20
C SER A 267 -1.60 13.03 16.77
N GLY A 268 -0.91 12.19 16.00
CA GLY A 268 -1.38 11.75 14.70
C GLY A 268 -2.68 10.94 14.80
N LEU A 269 -2.82 10.10 15.81
CA LEU A 269 -4.04 9.34 16.10
C LEU A 269 -5.22 10.26 16.40
N ALA A 270 -5.02 11.29 17.22
CA ALA A 270 -6.07 12.28 17.54
C ALA A 270 -6.56 13.02 16.28
N ILE A 271 -5.64 13.48 15.42
CA ILE A 271 -5.96 14.11 14.14
C ILE A 271 -6.79 13.15 13.27
N LEU A 272 -6.34 11.89 13.15
CA LEU A 272 -7.02 10.91 12.31
C LEU A 272 -8.41 10.55 12.83
N ILE A 273 -8.60 10.44 14.14
CA ILE A 273 -9.93 10.23 14.77
C ILE A 273 -10.87 11.39 14.43
N ALA A 274 -10.40 12.63 14.50
CA ALA A 274 -11.19 13.79 14.13
C ALA A 274 -11.59 13.75 12.64
N ILE A 275 -10.66 13.42 11.74
CA ILE A 275 -10.93 13.28 10.30
C ILE A 275 -11.98 12.18 10.05
N PHE A 276 -11.85 11.00 10.65
CA PHE A 276 -12.82 9.93 10.52
C PHE A 276 -14.21 10.31 10.98
N SER A 277 -14.29 11.03 12.11
CA SER A 277 -15.55 11.44 12.71
C SER A 277 -16.26 12.53 11.91
N GLU A 278 -15.53 13.58 11.49
CA GLU A 278 -16.10 14.71 10.75
C GLU A 278 -16.50 14.35 9.31
N LEU A 279 -15.75 13.46 8.67
CA LEU A 279 -16.00 13.05 7.30
C LEU A 279 -16.78 11.73 7.19
N ASN A 280 -17.20 11.12 8.30
CA ASN A 280 -17.92 9.84 8.34
C ASN A 280 -17.21 8.73 7.53
N ILE A 281 -15.87 8.63 7.63
CA ILE A 281 -15.08 7.65 6.91
C ILE A 281 -15.38 6.25 7.48
N GLN A 282 -15.83 5.34 6.62
CA GLN A 282 -16.16 3.98 7.01
C GLN A 282 -14.90 3.14 7.21
N CYS A 283 -13.98 3.23 6.27
CA CYS A 283 -12.67 2.59 6.37
C CYS A 283 -11.63 3.31 5.52
N MET A 284 -10.36 3.10 5.88
CA MET A 284 -9.19 3.62 5.18
C MET A 284 -8.18 2.48 5.03
N THR A 285 -7.43 2.49 3.93
CA THR A 285 -6.28 1.60 3.70
C THR A 285 -5.01 2.41 3.49
N LEU A 286 -3.84 1.75 3.60
CA LEU A 286 -2.56 2.40 3.35
C LEU A 286 -2.37 2.68 1.86
N ALA A 287 -1.96 3.89 1.51
CA ALA A 287 -1.55 4.25 0.16
C ALA A 287 -0.20 3.61 -0.21
N GLY A 288 -0.02 3.27 -1.49
CA GLY A 288 1.22 2.68 -2.00
C GLY A 288 2.39 3.67 -2.11
N GLY A 289 2.11 4.97 -2.16
CA GLY A 289 3.09 6.06 -2.25
C GLY A 289 2.49 7.39 -1.84
N ALA A 290 3.31 8.43 -1.86
CA ALA A 290 2.93 9.79 -1.47
C ALA A 290 3.74 10.84 -2.25
N LEU A 291 4.15 11.92 -1.59
CA LEU A 291 4.86 13.07 -2.19
C LEU A 291 6.06 12.66 -3.05
N ARG A 292 6.94 11.79 -2.57
CA ARG A 292 8.17 11.39 -3.27
C ARG A 292 7.88 10.62 -4.54
N GLU A 293 6.95 9.70 -4.49
CA GLU A 293 6.45 8.97 -5.65
C GLU A 293 5.84 9.94 -6.67
N GLY A 294 5.04 10.92 -6.22
CA GLY A 294 4.49 11.97 -7.06
C GLY A 294 5.56 12.81 -7.77
N LEU A 295 6.65 13.15 -7.07
CA LEU A 295 7.80 13.85 -7.66
C LEU A 295 8.48 13.01 -8.75
N VAL A 296 8.71 11.71 -8.47
CA VAL A 296 9.32 10.78 -9.43
C VAL A 296 8.46 10.61 -10.67
N TYR A 297 7.18 10.32 -10.49
CA TYR A 297 6.26 10.13 -11.62
C TYR A 297 6.09 11.41 -12.44
N GLY A 298 6.13 12.58 -11.78
CA GLY A 298 6.13 13.87 -12.47
C GLY A 298 7.36 14.10 -13.36
N MET A 299 8.54 13.59 -12.98
CA MET A 299 9.75 13.64 -13.81
C MET A 299 9.71 12.67 -14.98
N LEU A 300 9.09 11.51 -14.80
CA LEU A 300 9.06 10.47 -15.81
C LEU A 300 7.96 10.66 -16.86
N HIS A 301 7.04 11.64 -16.66
CA HIS A 301 5.89 11.89 -17.55
C HIS A 301 5.08 10.63 -17.89
N LEU A 302 5.03 9.68 -16.96
CA LEU A 302 4.25 8.45 -17.16
C LEU A 302 2.75 8.76 -17.06
N SER A 303 1.99 8.29 -18.04
CA SER A 303 0.53 8.46 -18.02
C SER A 303 -0.12 7.62 -16.91
N VAL A 304 -1.18 8.16 -16.31
CA VAL A 304 -2.00 7.46 -15.31
C VAL A 304 -3.14 6.66 -15.97
N ASP A 305 -3.25 6.70 -17.31
CA ASP A 305 -4.41 6.21 -18.06
C ASP A 305 -4.63 4.69 -18.05
N GLN A 306 -3.91 3.93 -17.22
CA GLN A 306 -4.05 2.49 -17.14
C GLN A 306 -4.24 2.05 -15.70
N ASP A 307 -5.10 1.05 -15.50
CA ASP A 307 -5.19 0.33 -14.23
C ASP A 307 -3.79 -0.11 -13.76
N ILE A 308 -3.42 0.37 -12.58
CA ILE A 308 -2.08 0.21 -12.03
C ILE A 308 -1.76 -1.26 -11.79
N ARG A 309 -2.76 -2.05 -11.34
CA ARG A 309 -2.59 -3.49 -11.11
C ARG A 309 -2.28 -4.19 -12.42
N SER A 310 -3.05 -3.96 -13.45
CA SER A 310 -2.83 -4.55 -14.78
C SER A 310 -1.47 -4.13 -15.37
N ARG A 311 -1.06 -2.87 -15.17
CA ARG A 311 0.28 -2.41 -15.56
C ARG A 311 1.37 -3.17 -14.81
N THR A 312 1.24 -3.30 -13.49
CA THR A 312 2.19 -4.00 -12.64
C THR A 312 2.31 -5.47 -13.03
N LEU A 313 1.18 -6.16 -13.22
CA LEU A 313 1.15 -7.57 -13.62
C LEU A 313 1.81 -7.78 -14.98
N ARG A 314 1.47 -6.97 -15.98
CA ARG A 314 2.12 -7.04 -17.31
C ARG A 314 3.62 -6.82 -17.25
N ASN A 315 4.09 -5.88 -16.43
CA ASN A 315 5.52 -5.63 -16.28
C ASN A 315 6.25 -6.81 -15.62
N ILE A 316 5.62 -7.45 -14.63
CA ILE A 316 6.15 -8.66 -13.99
C ILE A 316 6.16 -9.82 -14.96
N GLN A 317 5.06 -10.04 -15.69
CA GLN A 317 4.99 -11.09 -16.72
C GLN A 317 6.11 -10.97 -17.74
N ARG A 318 6.38 -9.75 -18.25
CA ARG A 318 7.50 -9.49 -19.17
C ARG A 318 8.85 -9.72 -18.52
N ARG A 319 9.06 -9.21 -17.29
CA ARG A 319 10.33 -9.32 -16.57
C ARG A 319 10.72 -10.76 -16.27
N PHE A 320 9.75 -11.60 -15.95
CA PHE A 320 9.94 -13.00 -15.59
C PHE A 320 9.58 -13.96 -16.71
N MET A 321 9.30 -13.45 -17.93
CA MET A 321 8.97 -14.22 -19.11
C MET A 321 7.84 -15.25 -18.87
N ILE A 322 6.80 -14.83 -18.18
CA ILE A 322 5.63 -15.67 -17.92
C ILE A 322 4.88 -15.91 -19.24
N ASP A 323 4.41 -17.13 -19.44
CA ASP A 323 3.52 -17.47 -20.56
C ASP A 323 2.16 -16.78 -20.35
N THR A 324 1.98 -15.67 -21.08
CA THR A 324 0.77 -14.83 -20.94
C THR A 324 -0.50 -15.50 -21.48
N GLU A 325 -0.37 -16.40 -22.46
CA GLU A 325 -1.51 -17.17 -22.97
C GLU A 325 -1.99 -18.17 -21.92
N GLN A 326 -1.06 -18.86 -21.27
CA GLN A 326 -1.39 -19.76 -20.18
C GLN A 326 -1.96 -19.02 -18.97
N ALA A 327 -1.34 -17.89 -18.60
CA ALA A 327 -1.85 -17.05 -17.53
C ALA A 327 -3.30 -16.59 -17.78
N GLN A 328 -3.60 -16.15 -19.01
CA GLN A 328 -4.94 -15.77 -19.43
C GLN A 328 -5.92 -16.94 -19.38
N ARG A 329 -5.52 -18.13 -19.82
CA ARG A 329 -6.33 -19.36 -19.79
C ARG A 329 -6.74 -19.71 -18.36
N VAL A 330 -5.78 -19.73 -17.44
CA VAL A 330 -6.05 -19.99 -16.02
C VAL A 330 -6.95 -18.92 -15.42
N THR A 331 -6.74 -17.65 -15.75
CA THR A 331 -7.58 -16.54 -15.28
C THR A 331 -9.03 -16.65 -15.77
N GLN A 332 -9.24 -16.96 -17.04
CA GLN A 332 -10.57 -17.14 -17.61
C GLN A 332 -11.30 -18.33 -16.99
N LEU A 333 -10.59 -19.45 -16.81
CA LEU A 333 -11.16 -20.61 -16.17
C LEU A 333 -11.52 -20.33 -14.71
N ALA A 334 -10.65 -19.70 -13.94
CA ALA A 334 -10.94 -19.31 -12.56
C ALA A 334 -12.15 -18.37 -12.48
N ALA A 335 -12.27 -17.39 -13.38
CA ALA A 335 -13.44 -16.50 -13.44
C ALA A 335 -14.73 -17.27 -13.76
N HIS A 336 -14.67 -18.25 -14.68
CA HIS A 336 -15.79 -19.14 -14.98
C HIS A 336 -16.25 -19.94 -13.76
N LEU A 337 -15.30 -20.49 -13.00
CA LEU A 337 -15.57 -21.26 -11.78
C LEU A 337 -16.15 -20.35 -10.66
N VAL A 338 -15.63 -19.13 -10.50
CA VAL A 338 -16.17 -18.13 -9.56
C VAL A 338 -17.64 -17.87 -9.84
N ASN A 339 -17.99 -17.62 -11.10
CA ASN A 339 -19.35 -17.25 -11.48
C ASN A 339 -20.38 -18.37 -11.19
N GLN A 340 -19.96 -19.62 -11.18
CA GLN A 340 -20.83 -20.75 -10.81
C GLN A 340 -21.11 -20.82 -9.31
N LEU A 341 -20.25 -20.24 -8.49
CA LEU A 341 -20.33 -20.30 -7.02
C LEU A 341 -20.76 -18.98 -6.39
N ASP A 342 -21.12 -17.97 -7.18
CA ASP A 342 -21.39 -16.62 -6.72
C ASP A 342 -22.47 -16.54 -5.65
N ASP A 343 -23.59 -17.24 -5.86
CA ASP A 343 -24.70 -17.29 -4.89
C ASP A 343 -24.33 -17.97 -3.57
N ALA A 344 -23.33 -18.88 -3.59
CA ALA A 344 -22.95 -19.66 -2.42
C ALA A 344 -21.79 -19.03 -1.61
N TRP A 345 -20.85 -18.38 -2.30
CA TRP A 345 -19.62 -17.88 -1.69
C TRP A 345 -19.57 -16.36 -1.55
N GLU A 346 -20.43 -15.61 -2.23
CA GLU A 346 -20.58 -14.16 -2.15
C GLU A 346 -19.22 -13.41 -2.21
N LEU A 347 -18.36 -13.79 -3.18
CA LEU A 347 -17.03 -13.23 -3.29
C LEU A 347 -17.08 -11.75 -3.73
N GLU A 348 -16.56 -10.86 -2.89
CA GLU A 348 -16.44 -9.45 -3.19
C GLU A 348 -15.57 -9.21 -4.42
N SER A 349 -15.77 -8.07 -5.13
CA SER A 349 -15.01 -7.68 -6.32
C SER A 349 -13.50 -7.75 -6.10
N LEU A 350 -13.02 -7.23 -4.97
CA LEU A 350 -11.60 -7.29 -4.59
C LEU A 350 -11.05 -8.72 -4.53
N SER A 351 -11.82 -9.66 -3.97
CA SER A 351 -11.41 -11.06 -3.88
C SER A 351 -11.26 -11.70 -5.25
N ARG A 352 -12.16 -11.38 -6.19
CA ARG A 352 -12.09 -11.83 -7.59
C ARG A 352 -10.89 -11.25 -8.32
N GLU A 353 -10.60 -9.95 -8.13
CA GLU A 353 -9.42 -9.28 -8.71
C GLU A 353 -8.11 -9.89 -8.19
N LEU A 354 -8.05 -10.22 -6.89
CA LEU A 354 -6.87 -10.86 -6.29
C LEU A 354 -6.68 -12.30 -6.78
N LEU A 355 -7.76 -13.06 -6.97
CA LEU A 355 -7.71 -14.37 -7.61
C LEU A 355 -7.17 -14.28 -9.04
N ALA A 356 -7.71 -13.37 -9.85
CA ALA A 356 -7.25 -13.13 -11.21
C ALA A 356 -5.74 -12.77 -11.24
N SER A 357 -5.30 -11.90 -10.32
CA SER A 357 -3.89 -11.52 -10.17
C SER A 357 -3.00 -12.73 -9.82
N ALA A 358 -3.47 -13.62 -8.94
CA ALA A 358 -2.75 -14.85 -8.63
C ALA A 358 -2.67 -15.78 -9.84
N CYS A 359 -3.75 -15.91 -10.63
CA CYS A 359 -3.75 -16.66 -11.89
C CYS A 359 -2.75 -16.11 -12.91
N GLU A 360 -2.68 -14.78 -13.04
CA GLU A 360 -1.71 -14.13 -13.95
C GLU A 360 -0.25 -14.34 -13.55
N LEU A 361 0.02 -14.61 -12.27
CA LEU A 361 1.37 -14.80 -11.72
C LEU A 361 1.71 -16.25 -11.40
N HIS A 362 0.82 -17.23 -11.63
CA HIS A 362 0.98 -18.60 -11.13
C HIS A 362 2.27 -19.28 -11.58
N GLU A 363 2.83 -18.92 -12.72
CA GLU A 363 4.06 -19.48 -13.26
C GLU A 363 5.34 -18.67 -12.94
N ILE A 364 5.24 -17.57 -12.19
CA ILE A 364 6.41 -16.72 -11.91
C ILE A 364 7.58 -17.49 -11.29
N GLY A 365 7.30 -18.51 -10.49
CA GLY A 365 8.32 -19.34 -9.85
C GLY A 365 9.10 -20.23 -10.81
N LEU A 366 8.54 -20.55 -11.99
CA LEU A 366 9.22 -21.32 -13.02
C LEU A 366 10.45 -20.58 -13.58
N SER A 367 10.49 -19.26 -13.48
CA SER A 367 11.66 -18.47 -13.86
C SER A 367 12.91 -18.76 -12.99
N VAL A 368 12.73 -19.40 -11.84
CA VAL A 368 13.82 -19.80 -10.93
C VAL A 368 14.09 -21.29 -11.03
N ASP A 369 13.11 -22.15 -10.73
CA ASP A 369 13.22 -23.60 -10.80
C ASP A 369 11.83 -24.25 -10.78
N PHE A 370 11.66 -25.34 -11.53
CA PHE A 370 10.43 -26.12 -11.57
C PHE A 370 10.12 -26.81 -10.24
N LYS A 371 11.15 -27.38 -9.60
CA LYS A 371 10.96 -28.29 -8.45
C LYS A 371 10.34 -27.61 -7.22
N ARG A 372 10.57 -26.30 -7.07
CA ARG A 372 10.05 -25.48 -5.98
C ARG A 372 9.32 -24.23 -6.51
N ALA A 373 8.69 -24.35 -7.69
CA ALA A 373 8.03 -23.21 -8.31
C ALA A 373 7.04 -22.50 -7.40
N PRO A 374 6.15 -23.16 -6.59
CA PRO A 374 5.28 -22.49 -5.66
C PRO A 374 6.02 -21.67 -4.59
N GLN A 375 7.08 -22.23 -3.99
CA GLN A 375 7.89 -21.53 -2.99
C GLN A 375 8.64 -20.33 -3.61
N HIS A 376 9.17 -20.48 -4.82
CA HIS A 376 9.80 -19.38 -5.55
C HIS A 376 8.79 -18.30 -5.91
N ALA A 377 7.59 -18.67 -6.36
CA ALA A 377 6.51 -17.73 -6.64
C ALA A 377 6.15 -16.91 -5.39
N ALA A 378 5.93 -17.58 -4.26
CA ALA A 378 5.64 -16.93 -2.98
C ALA A 378 6.75 -15.98 -2.54
N TYR A 379 8.01 -16.42 -2.64
CA TYR A 379 9.17 -15.59 -2.31
C TYR A 379 9.27 -14.35 -3.22
N LEU A 380 9.17 -14.54 -4.54
CA LEU A 380 9.24 -13.44 -5.49
C LEU A 380 8.14 -12.42 -5.24
N VAL A 381 6.88 -12.86 -5.13
CA VAL A 381 5.75 -11.96 -4.91
C VAL A 381 5.85 -11.26 -3.55
N SER A 382 6.33 -11.92 -2.50
CA SER A 382 6.56 -11.30 -1.19
C SER A 382 7.61 -10.18 -1.21
N ASN A 383 8.60 -10.26 -2.11
CA ASN A 383 9.75 -9.35 -2.12
C ASN A 383 9.79 -8.37 -3.31
N LEU A 384 8.96 -8.58 -4.32
CA LEU A 384 8.82 -7.63 -5.43
C LEU A 384 8.08 -6.37 -5.00
N ASP A 385 8.42 -5.25 -5.61
CA ASP A 385 7.61 -4.04 -5.54
C ASP A 385 6.40 -4.22 -6.47
N LEU A 386 5.19 -4.16 -5.89
CA LEU A 386 3.91 -4.41 -6.55
C LEU A 386 2.99 -3.18 -6.42
N PRO A 387 3.24 -2.09 -7.16
CA PRO A 387 2.32 -0.96 -7.18
C PRO A 387 0.88 -1.39 -7.50
N GLY A 388 -0.08 -0.83 -6.78
CA GLY A 388 -1.48 -1.22 -6.90
C GLY A 388 -1.96 -2.28 -5.90
N PHE A 389 -1.02 -2.94 -5.19
CA PHE A 389 -1.34 -3.91 -4.15
C PHE A 389 -0.86 -3.43 -2.79
N THR A 390 -1.72 -3.55 -1.79
CA THR A 390 -1.33 -3.28 -0.39
C THR A 390 -0.42 -4.40 0.15
N PRO A 391 0.30 -4.18 1.24
CA PRO A 391 1.10 -5.24 1.88
C PRO A 391 0.28 -6.49 2.23
N ALA A 392 -0.96 -6.32 2.68
CA ALA A 392 -1.87 -7.42 2.99
C ALA A 392 -2.27 -8.20 1.74
N GLN A 393 -2.64 -7.52 0.65
CA GLN A 393 -2.97 -8.13 -0.63
C GLN A 393 -1.79 -8.89 -1.23
N LYS A 394 -0.60 -8.30 -1.16
CA LYS A 394 0.64 -8.94 -1.58
C LYS A 394 0.93 -10.21 -0.79
N LYS A 395 0.69 -10.21 0.52
CA LYS A 395 0.79 -11.40 1.37
C LYS A 395 -0.22 -12.48 0.96
N LEU A 396 -1.47 -12.11 0.66
CA LEU A 396 -2.46 -13.05 0.15
C LEU A 396 -2.03 -13.67 -1.19
N LEU A 397 -1.58 -12.86 -2.15
CA LEU A 397 -1.08 -13.37 -3.43
C LEU A 397 0.06 -14.38 -3.24
N ALA A 398 1.05 -14.04 -2.41
CA ALA A 398 2.16 -14.94 -2.10
C ALA A 398 1.68 -16.26 -1.49
N THR A 399 0.71 -16.20 -0.58
CA THR A 399 0.13 -17.37 0.08
C THR A 399 -0.68 -18.24 -0.89
N LEU A 400 -1.48 -17.64 -1.78
CA LEU A 400 -2.19 -18.37 -2.82
C LEU A 400 -1.22 -19.10 -3.75
N LEU A 401 -0.15 -18.43 -4.18
CA LEU A 401 0.87 -19.01 -5.04
C LEU A 401 1.71 -20.10 -4.34
N LEU A 402 1.91 -19.99 -3.03
CA LEU A 402 2.54 -21.06 -2.24
C LEU A 402 1.71 -22.33 -2.26
N ASN A 403 0.38 -22.18 -2.20
CA ASN A 403 -0.59 -23.27 -2.07
C ASN A 403 -1.22 -23.69 -3.39
N GLN A 404 -0.72 -23.22 -4.53
CA GLN A 404 -1.34 -23.45 -5.84
C GLN A 404 -1.29 -24.89 -6.33
N THR A 405 -0.38 -25.72 -5.80
CA THR A 405 -0.22 -27.14 -6.14
C THR A 405 0.31 -27.93 -4.93
N ASN A 406 0.18 -29.25 -4.97
CA ASN A 406 0.68 -30.18 -3.94
C ASN A 406 0.06 -29.92 -2.56
N THR A 407 0.86 -30.08 -1.48
CA THR A 407 0.43 -29.91 -0.10
C THR A 407 -0.08 -28.49 0.18
N ILE A 408 -1.14 -28.39 1.00
CA ILE A 408 -1.74 -27.13 1.39
C ILE A 408 -1.24 -26.73 2.78
N ASP A 409 -0.67 -25.55 2.90
CA ASP A 409 -0.36 -24.91 4.17
C ASP A 409 -1.52 -23.99 4.58
N LEU A 410 -2.47 -24.56 5.32
CA LEU A 410 -3.65 -23.86 5.82
C LEU A 410 -3.27 -22.70 6.76
N SER A 411 -2.18 -22.87 7.52
CA SER A 411 -1.69 -21.83 8.43
C SER A 411 -1.34 -20.55 7.69
N SER A 412 -0.65 -20.64 6.55
CA SER A 412 -0.33 -19.47 5.74
C SER A 412 -1.56 -18.76 5.20
N LEU A 413 -2.59 -19.50 4.77
CA LEU A 413 -3.87 -18.95 4.33
C LEU A 413 -4.63 -18.20 5.44
N HIS A 414 -4.47 -18.62 6.68
CA HIS A 414 -5.12 -17.98 7.83
C HIS A 414 -4.32 -16.80 8.38
N GLN A 415 -3.02 -16.73 8.16
CA GLN A 415 -2.16 -15.66 8.65
C GLN A 415 -2.12 -14.42 7.74
N GLN A 416 -2.71 -14.47 6.54
CA GLN A 416 -2.91 -13.29 5.71
C GLN A 416 -4.05 -12.44 6.28
N ASN A 417 -4.10 -11.16 5.93
CA ASN A 417 -5.05 -10.20 6.50
C ASN A 417 -5.73 -9.30 5.43
N ALA A 418 -5.66 -9.69 4.16
CA ALA A 418 -6.37 -8.99 3.08
C ALA A 418 -7.85 -9.35 3.03
N VAL A 419 -8.17 -10.63 3.26
CA VAL A 419 -9.52 -11.19 3.26
C VAL A 419 -9.73 -12.09 4.47
N LYS A 420 -10.98 -12.44 4.76
CA LYS A 420 -11.28 -13.42 5.81
C LYS A 420 -10.63 -14.77 5.50
N PRO A 421 -10.19 -15.56 6.49
CA PRO A 421 -9.55 -16.87 6.27
C PRO A 421 -10.35 -17.79 5.34
N ARG A 422 -11.66 -17.90 5.54
CA ARG A 422 -12.54 -18.72 4.69
C ARG A 422 -12.55 -18.27 3.22
N VAL A 423 -12.50 -16.96 2.98
CA VAL A 423 -12.40 -16.42 1.61
C VAL A 423 -11.06 -16.82 0.98
N ALA A 424 -9.94 -16.72 1.71
CA ALA A 424 -8.64 -17.16 1.22
C ALA A 424 -8.62 -18.66 0.85
N GLU A 425 -9.29 -19.49 1.64
CA GLU A 425 -9.47 -20.91 1.33
C GLU A 425 -10.26 -21.12 0.03
N HIS A 426 -11.35 -20.38 -0.17
CA HIS A 426 -12.15 -20.42 -1.40
C HIS A 426 -11.31 -20.02 -2.62
N LEU A 427 -10.55 -18.92 -2.53
CA LEU A 427 -9.67 -18.47 -3.61
C LEU A 427 -8.59 -19.51 -3.93
N CYS A 428 -8.00 -20.13 -2.91
CA CYS A 428 -7.00 -21.18 -3.08
C CYS A 428 -7.57 -22.38 -3.83
N ARG A 429 -8.76 -22.87 -3.44
CA ARG A 429 -9.43 -24.00 -4.10
C ARG A 429 -9.70 -23.71 -5.57
N LEU A 430 -10.19 -22.50 -5.90
CA LEU A 430 -10.45 -22.08 -7.28
C LEU A 430 -9.18 -21.98 -8.11
N LEU A 431 -8.11 -21.38 -7.57
CA LEU A 431 -6.82 -21.28 -8.23
C LEU A 431 -6.27 -22.67 -8.58
N ARG A 432 -6.30 -23.60 -7.63
CA ARG A 432 -5.81 -24.97 -7.80
C ARG A 432 -6.57 -25.71 -8.91
N LEU A 433 -7.90 -25.66 -8.90
CA LEU A 433 -8.72 -26.28 -9.93
C LEU A 433 -8.48 -25.66 -11.30
N ALA A 434 -8.37 -24.33 -11.38
CA ALA A 434 -8.06 -23.64 -12.65
C ALA A 434 -6.72 -24.06 -13.23
N ILE A 435 -5.66 -24.15 -12.41
CA ILE A 435 -4.33 -24.59 -12.85
C ILE A 435 -4.37 -26.07 -13.28
N LEU A 436 -5.04 -26.95 -12.52
CA LEU A 436 -5.15 -28.36 -12.82
C LEU A 436 -5.76 -28.60 -14.20
N PHE A 437 -6.92 -28.00 -14.47
CA PHE A 437 -7.62 -28.25 -15.73
C PHE A 437 -7.00 -27.51 -16.93
N ALA A 438 -6.33 -26.38 -16.72
CA ALA A 438 -5.61 -25.65 -17.75
C ALA A 438 -4.20 -26.22 -18.06
N SER A 439 -3.78 -27.30 -17.40
CA SER A 439 -2.43 -27.88 -17.50
C SER A 439 -2.02 -28.30 -18.91
N ARG A 440 -2.97 -28.61 -19.80
CA ARG A 440 -2.71 -28.98 -21.20
C ARG A 440 -2.37 -27.81 -22.11
N ARG A 441 -2.47 -26.56 -21.64
CA ARG A 441 -2.13 -25.31 -22.35
C ARG A 441 -2.83 -25.14 -23.70
N ARG A 442 -4.06 -25.64 -23.82
CA ARG A 442 -4.86 -25.56 -25.05
C ARG A 442 -6.32 -25.34 -24.70
N ASP A 443 -6.94 -24.34 -25.34
CA ASP A 443 -8.34 -23.94 -25.06
C ASP A 443 -9.36 -24.97 -25.54
N ASP A 444 -9.07 -25.61 -26.69
CA ASP A 444 -9.92 -26.65 -27.27
C ASP A 444 -9.92 -27.97 -26.48
N LEU A 445 -9.09 -28.10 -25.46
CA LEU A 445 -8.97 -29.28 -24.61
C LEU A 445 -9.43 -29.07 -23.19
N LEU A 446 -9.96 -27.87 -22.86
CA LEU A 446 -10.55 -27.61 -21.57
C LEU A 446 -11.89 -28.40 -21.45
N PRO A 447 -12.06 -29.25 -20.42
CA PRO A 447 -13.36 -29.90 -20.20
C PRO A 447 -14.43 -28.87 -19.78
N ALA A 448 -15.68 -29.18 -20.11
CA ALA A 448 -16.80 -28.44 -19.55
C ALA A 448 -16.97 -28.80 -18.06
N ILE A 449 -16.50 -27.91 -17.19
CA ILE A 449 -16.51 -28.12 -15.73
C ILE A 449 -17.72 -27.42 -15.12
N SER A 450 -18.41 -28.12 -14.22
CA SER A 450 -19.41 -27.51 -13.35
C SER A 450 -19.00 -27.68 -11.89
N LEU A 451 -19.16 -26.60 -11.11
CA LEU A 451 -18.95 -26.58 -9.67
C LEU A 451 -20.26 -26.22 -8.94
N ALA A 452 -20.54 -26.93 -7.87
CA ALA A 452 -21.63 -26.61 -6.96
C ALA A 452 -21.19 -26.77 -5.51
N VAL A 453 -21.89 -26.11 -4.60
CA VAL A 453 -21.67 -26.27 -3.15
C VAL A 453 -22.82 -27.07 -2.56
N ASP A 454 -22.50 -28.12 -1.83
CA ASP A 454 -23.44 -28.91 -1.02
C ASP A 454 -22.99 -28.93 0.44
N GLY A 455 -23.54 -28.03 1.24
CA GLY A 455 -23.08 -27.78 2.61
C GLY A 455 -21.62 -27.26 2.64
N GLU A 456 -20.70 -28.01 3.22
CA GLU A 456 -19.27 -27.71 3.26
C GLU A 456 -18.49 -28.36 2.10
N LYS A 457 -19.17 -29.11 1.24
CA LYS A 457 -18.54 -29.82 0.13
C LYS A 457 -18.56 -29.00 -1.15
N LEU A 458 -17.48 -29.08 -1.91
CA LEU A 458 -17.43 -28.62 -3.28
C LEU A 458 -17.61 -29.81 -4.20
N VAL A 459 -18.64 -29.78 -5.02
CA VAL A 459 -18.97 -30.84 -5.98
C VAL A 459 -18.47 -30.44 -7.36
N LEU A 460 -17.57 -31.24 -7.91
CA LEU A 460 -17.00 -31.08 -9.25
C LEU A 460 -17.67 -32.04 -10.20
N THR A 461 -18.37 -31.53 -11.21
CA THR A 461 -18.97 -32.36 -12.27
C THR A 461 -18.16 -32.19 -13.55
N LEU A 462 -17.79 -33.34 -14.12
CA LEU A 462 -17.07 -33.44 -15.40
C LEU A 462 -17.96 -34.07 -16.47
N PRO A 463 -17.65 -33.87 -17.78
CA PRO A 463 -18.38 -34.53 -18.84
C PRO A 463 -18.35 -36.07 -18.67
N GLU A 464 -19.46 -36.73 -18.99
CA GLU A 464 -19.58 -38.21 -18.94
C GLU A 464 -18.45 -38.88 -19.73
N GLY A 465 -17.78 -39.86 -19.12
CA GLY A 465 -16.63 -40.57 -19.75
C GLY A 465 -15.34 -39.79 -19.83
N TRP A 466 -15.27 -38.56 -19.29
CA TRP A 466 -14.04 -37.77 -19.37
C TRP A 466 -12.88 -38.40 -18.59
N LEU A 467 -13.14 -38.86 -17.38
CA LEU A 467 -12.14 -39.51 -16.53
C LEU A 467 -11.64 -40.84 -17.13
N GLU A 468 -12.49 -41.58 -17.84
CA GLU A 468 -12.14 -42.81 -18.52
C GLU A 468 -11.23 -42.55 -19.73
N SER A 469 -11.49 -41.48 -20.46
CA SER A 469 -10.72 -41.10 -21.65
C SER A 469 -9.46 -40.32 -21.33
N HIS A 470 -9.26 -39.85 -20.09
CA HIS A 470 -8.13 -39.07 -19.64
C HIS A 470 -7.48 -39.65 -18.36
N PRO A 471 -6.76 -40.79 -18.42
CA PRO A 471 -6.22 -41.46 -17.23
C PRO A 471 -5.33 -40.56 -16.37
N LEU A 472 -4.48 -39.74 -16.99
CA LEU A 472 -3.63 -38.77 -16.27
C LEU A 472 -4.49 -37.69 -15.59
N GLY A 473 -5.52 -37.19 -16.30
CA GLY A 473 -6.48 -36.24 -15.73
C GLY A 473 -7.21 -36.82 -14.52
N ARG A 474 -7.61 -38.08 -14.58
CA ARG A 474 -8.20 -38.79 -13.43
C ARG A 474 -7.25 -38.80 -12.23
N GLU A 475 -6.00 -39.24 -12.44
CA GLU A 475 -5.00 -39.28 -11.38
C GLU A 475 -4.77 -37.92 -10.75
N MET A 476 -4.69 -36.85 -11.57
CA MET A 476 -4.53 -35.48 -11.09
C MET A 476 -5.74 -35.03 -10.25
N VAL A 477 -6.96 -35.34 -10.65
CA VAL A 477 -8.18 -35.00 -9.92
C VAL A 477 -8.26 -35.79 -8.60
N GLU A 478 -8.00 -37.09 -8.62
CA GLU A 478 -7.94 -37.92 -7.42
C GLU A 478 -6.89 -37.40 -6.43
N GLN A 479 -5.72 -37.04 -6.91
CA GLN A 479 -4.66 -36.45 -6.10
C GLN A 479 -5.07 -35.10 -5.50
N GLU A 480 -5.77 -34.27 -6.27
CA GLU A 480 -6.29 -32.99 -5.76
C GLU A 480 -7.34 -33.19 -4.67
N CYS A 481 -8.26 -34.14 -4.85
CA CYS A 481 -9.22 -34.52 -3.80
C CYS A 481 -8.48 -34.95 -2.53
N GLN A 482 -7.39 -35.72 -2.67
CA GLN A 482 -6.58 -36.17 -1.54
C GLN A 482 -5.87 -34.98 -0.84
N TRP A 483 -5.25 -34.05 -1.60
CA TRP A 483 -4.62 -32.87 -1.01
C TRP A 483 -5.60 -32.01 -0.23
N GLN A 484 -6.79 -31.77 -0.77
CA GLN A 484 -7.84 -31.00 -0.09
C GLN A 484 -8.36 -31.73 1.16
N SER A 485 -8.47 -33.05 1.14
CA SER A 485 -8.92 -33.83 2.30
C SER A 485 -7.98 -33.74 3.50
N TYR A 486 -6.67 -33.59 3.30
CA TYR A 486 -5.70 -33.42 4.39
C TYR A 486 -5.91 -32.14 5.21
N VAL A 487 -6.58 -31.15 4.64
CA VAL A 487 -6.96 -29.90 5.33
C VAL A 487 -8.46 -29.82 5.59
N HIS A 488 -9.14 -30.96 5.56
CA HIS A 488 -10.58 -31.10 5.79
C HIS A 488 -11.47 -30.35 4.77
N TRP A 489 -10.95 -30.05 3.58
CA TRP A 489 -11.78 -29.57 2.49
C TRP A 489 -12.34 -30.74 1.69
N ALA A 490 -13.66 -30.85 1.67
CA ALA A 490 -14.31 -31.87 0.86
C ALA A 490 -14.39 -31.42 -0.60
N LEU A 491 -13.81 -32.21 -1.51
CA LEU A 491 -13.96 -32.11 -2.96
C LEU A 491 -14.48 -33.45 -3.46
N GLU A 492 -15.73 -33.47 -3.94
CA GLU A 492 -16.37 -34.66 -4.51
C GLU A 492 -16.48 -34.53 -6.01
N VAL A 493 -16.24 -35.61 -6.73
CA VAL A 493 -16.36 -35.68 -8.20
C VAL A 493 -17.64 -36.46 -8.52
N ALA A 494 -18.52 -35.80 -9.28
CA ALA A 494 -19.85 -36.35 -9.69
C ALA A 494 -19.84 -36.71 -11.18
#